data_f374a59161d92c3c0dba871881e6524d
#
_entry.id   f374a59161d92c3c0dba871881e6524d
#
_cell.length_a   1.000
_cell.length_b   1.000
_cell.length_c   1.000
_cell.angle_alpha   90.00
_cell.angle_beta   90.00
_cell.angle_gamma   90.00
#
_symmetry.space_group_name_H-M   'P 1'
#
loop_
_entity.id
_entity.type
_entity.pdbx_description
1 polymer ?
#
loop_
_entity_poly.entity_id
_entity_poly.type
_entity_poly.pdbx_seq_one_letter_code
_entity_poly.pdbx_strand_id
1 'polypeptide(L)'
;MDIDRAREFARRHHHAVLATRTKTGIQQSPVLVAVDDEGRFVVSSRETAYKTRNVRRDPWVQLCLLGEKFFGTWYYVEGEAEVLSLPDAMEPLVDYYRRAAGEHDDWDAYRADMERERRVLLRITPGRAGPDRQG
;
A
#
# COMPACT_ATOMS: atom_id res chain seq x y z
N MET A 1 -16.38 13.09 0.19
CA MET A 1 -16.23 11.87 1.00
C MET A 1 -14.78 11.69 1.35
N ASP A 2 -14.47 11.31 2.58
CA ASP A 2 -13.09 11.24 3.06
C ASP A 2 -12.27 10.18 2.36
N ILE A 3 -12.89 9.04 2.00
CA ILE A 3 -12.20 7.99 1.22
C ILE A 3 -11.74 8.55 -0.13
N ASP A 4 -12.57 9.29 -0.81
CA ASP A 4 -12.21 9.87 -2.12
C ASP A 4 -11.11 10.92 -2.00
N ARG A 5 -11.13 11.70 -0.93
CA ARG A 5 -10.06 12.67 -0.64
C ARG A 5 -8.74 11.96 -0.36
N ALA A 6 -8.79 10.86 0.41
CA ALA A 6 -7.62 10.06 0.69
C ALA A 6 -7.06 9.43 -0.57
N ARG A 7 -7.92 8.91 -1.46
CA ARG A 7 -7.50 8.38 -2.76
C ARG A 7 -6.78 9.45 -3.58
N GLU A 8 -7.37 10.63 -3.70
CA GLU A 8 -6.78 11.71 -4.46
C GLU A 8 -5.43 12.14 -3.89
N PHE A 9 -5.33 12.21 -2.57
CA PHE A 9 -4.10 12.52 -1.88
C PHE A 9 -3.01 11.46 -2.16
N ALA A 10 -3.35 10.18 -2.09
CA ALA A 10 -2.42 9.09 -2.33
C ALA A 10 -2.00 8.93 -3.80
N ARG A 11 -2.77 9.47 -4.73
CA ARG A 11 -2.35 9.53 -6.14
C ARG A 11 -1.19 10.49 -6.36
N ARG A 12 -1.03 11.46 -5.48
CA ARG A 12 0.01 12.49 -5.57
C ARG A 12 1.12 12.33 -4.54
N HIS A 13 0.86 11.65 -3.42
CA HIS A 13 1.80 11.48 -2.31
C HIS A 13 1.87 10.00 -1.96
N HIS A 14 3.05 9.42 -2.10
CA HIS A 14 3.21 7.97 -2.06
C HIS A 14 3.85 7.46 -0.77
N HIS A 15 4.24 8.34 0.14
CA HIS A 15 4.81 7.93 1.43
C HIS A 15 3.70 7.66 2.43
N ALA A 16 3.78 6.52 3.09
CA ALA A 16 2.80 6.13 4.09
C ALA A 16 3.43 5.25 5.15
N VAL A 17 2.72 5.10 6.26
CA VAL A 17 3.02 4.09 7.28
C VAL A 17 1.86 3.10 7.28
N LEU A 18 2.19 1.83 7.14
CA LEU A 18 1.20 0.74 7.14
C LEU A 18 1.21 0.05 8.50
N ALA A 19 0.04 -0.06 9.11
CA ALA A 19 -0.17 -0.81 10.35
C ALA A 19 -0.89 -2.11 10.02
N THR A 20 -0.39 -3.21 10.57
CA THR A 20 -0.99 -4.55 10.49
C THR A 20 -1.11 -5.13 11.89
N ARG A 21 -2.01 -6.10 12.09
CA ARG A 21 -2.17 -6.74 13.41
C ARG A 21 -1.25 -7.95 13.53
N THR A 22 -0.52 -7.99 14.65
CA THR A 22 0.19 -9.19 15.08
C THR A 22 -0.73 -10.02 15.99
N LYS A 23 -0.23 -11.12 16.54
CA LYS A 23 -1.01 -11.92 17.50
C LYS A 23 -1.27 -11.18 18.81
N THR A 24 -0.43 -10.19 19.14
CA THR A 24 -0.48 -9.53 20.45
C THR A 24 -0.56 -8.01 20.36
N GLY A 25 -0.55 -7.44 19.16
CA GLY A 25 -0.56 -5.97 19.01
C GLY A 25 -0.55 -5.53 17.55
N ILE A 26 0.12 -4.42 17.31
CA ILE A 26 0.18 -3.79 15.99
C ILE A 26 1.63 -3.60 15.59
N GLN A 27 1.93 -3.90 14.33
CA GLN A 27 3.23 -3.61 13.72
C GLN A 27 3.06 -2.53 12.66
N GLN A 28 3.97 -1.57 12.64
CA GLN A 28 3.99 -0.48 11.66
C GLN A 28 5.28 -0.51 10.86
N SER A 29 5.19 -0.14 9.59
CA SER A 29 6.36 0.00 8.74
C SER A 29 6.12 1.07 7.66
N PRO A 30 7.17 1.80 7.25
CA PRO A 30 7.06 2.73 6.13
C PRO A 30 6.91 1.97 4.81
N VAL A 31 6.07 2.50 3.95
CA VAL A 31 5.76 1.89 2.65
C VAL A 31 5.57 2.97 1.59
N LEU A 32 5.69 2.59 0.33
CA LEU A 32 5.18 3.39 -0.77
C LEU A 32 3.78 2.90 -1.11
N VAL A 33 2.84 3.83 -1.28
CA VAL A 33 1.45 3.52 -1.58
C VAL A 33 1.06 4.12 -2.92
N ALA A 34 0.23 3.41 -3.67
CA ALA A 34 -0.42 3.92 -4.87
C ALA A 34 -1.91 3.57 -4.81
N VAL A 35 -2.68 4.09 -5.75
CA VAL A 35 -4.12 3.80 -5.87
C VAL A 35 -4.35 3.21 -7.26
N ASP A 36 -4.95 2.02 -7.33
CA ASP A 36 -5.24 1.36 -8.59
C ASP A 36 -6.53 1.90 -9.26
N ASP A 37 -6.86 1.35 -10.43
CA ASP A 37 -8.02 1.80 -11.20
C ASP A 37 -9.36 1.54 -10.49
N GLU A 38 -9.41 0.57 -9.58
CA GLU A 38 -10.61 0.31 -8.79
C GLU A 38 -10.65 1.08 -7.48
N GLY A 39 -9.71 1.98 -7.25
CA GLY A 39 -9.68 2.81 -6.05
C GLY A 39 -9.16 2.10 -4.81
N ARG A 40 -8.47 0.96 -4.97
CA ARG A 40 -7.82 0.26 -3.88
C ARG A 40 -6.44 0.84 -3.64
N PHE A 41 -6.02 0.88 -2.38
CA PHE A 41 -4.66 1.27 -2.03
C PHE A 41 -3.76 0.05 -2.16
N VAL A 42 -2.64 0.20 -2.86
CA VAL A 42 -1.75 -0.92 -3.16
C VAL A 42 -0.35 -0.66 -2.66
N VAL A 43 0.27 -1.72 -2.11
CA VAL A 43 1.59 -1.68 -1.49
C VAL A 43 2.35 -2.95 -1.89
N SER A 44 3.61 -2.81 -2.29
CA SER A 44 4.48 -3.96 -2.56
C SER A 44 5.08 -4.48 -1.26
N SER A 45 5.17 -5.79 -1.13
CA SER A 45 5.80 -6.46 0.00
C SER A 45 6.47 -7.74 -0.47
N ARG A 46 7.08 -8.47 0.43
CA ARG A 46 7.66 -9.80 0.15
C ARG A 46 6.83 -10.88 0.82
N GLU A 47 6.83 -12.10 0.23
CA GLU A 47 6.14 -13.24 0.82
C GLU A 47 6.54 -13.45 2.28
N THR A 48 7.81 -13.26 2.60
CA THR A 48 8.37 -13.52 3.93
C THR A 48 8.28 -12.35 4.91
N ALA A 49 7.81 -11.18 4.46
CA ALA A 49 7.73 -10.02 5.34
C ALA A 49 6.67 -10.22 6.43
N TYR A 50 6.92 -9.67 7.61
CA TYR A 50 5.97 -9.76 8.72
C TYR A 50 4.60 -9.19 8.36
N LYS A 51 4.56 -8.04 7.67
CA LYS A 51 3.29 -7.44 7.25
C LYS A 51 2.48 -8.34 6.32
N THR A 52 3.14 -9.08 5.44
CA THR A 52 2.46 -10.04 4.56
C THR A 52 1.83 -11.17 5.37
N ARG A 53 2.60 -11.74 6.29
CA ARG A 53 2.10 -12.80 7.18
C ARG A 53 0.95 -12.31 8.07
N ASN A 54 1.08 -11.10 8.58
CA ASN A 54 0.04 -10.49 9.42
C ASN A 54 -1.27 -10.32 8.64
N VAL A 55 -1.20 -9.82 7.42
CA VAL A 55 -2.37 -9.62 6.55
C VAL A 55 -3.05 -10.96 6.21
N ARG A 56 -2.27 -12.02 5.96
CA ARG A 56 -2.85 -13.33 5.68
C ARG A 56 -3.63 -13.88 6.86
N ARG A 57 -3.19 -13.60 8.09
CA ARG A 57 -3.85 -14.07 9.30
C ARG A 57 -5.04 -13.19 9.67
N ASP A 58 -4.90 -11.86 9.49
CA ASP A 58 -5.91 -10.86 9.84
C ASP A 58 -5.88 -9.75 8.79
N PRO A 59 -6.92 -9.60 7.98
CA PRO A 59 -6.90 -8.67 6.84
C PRO A 59 -6.96 -7.20 7.23
N TRP A 60 -7.22 -6.88 8.49
CA TRP A 60 -7.28 -5.50 8.93
C TRP A 60 -5.95 -4.77 8.70
N VAL A 61 -6.03 -3.59 8.11
CA VAL A 61 -4.87 -2.70 7.94
C VAL A 61 -5.29 -1.26 8.16
N GLN A 62 -4.30 -0.43 8.47
CA GLN A 62 -4.48 1.01 8.50
C GLN A 62 -3.26 1.68 7.88
N LEU A 63 -3.51 2.69 7.06
CA LEU A 63 -2.48 3.52 6.47
C LEU A 63 -2.51 4.91 7.10
N CYS A 64 -1.34 5.47 7.37
CA CYS A 64 -1.18 6.89 7.59
C CYS A 64 -0.50 7.46 6.34
N LEU A 65 -1.26 8.21 5.54
CA LEU A 65 -0.78 8.83 4.31
C LEU A 65 -0.10 10.14 4.65
N LEU A 66 1.13 10.31 4.19
CA LEU A 66 1.95 11.48 4.49
C LEU A 66 2.18 12.30 3.22
N GLY A 67 2.14 13.63 3.36
CA GLY A 67 2.46 14.54 2.28
C GLY A 67 3.95 14.89 2.25
N GLU A 68 4.30 15.86 1.44
CA GLU A 68 5.68 16.35 1.30
C GLU A 68 6.23 16.88 2.62
N LYS A 69 5.38 17.63 3.35
CA LYS A 69 5.75 18.19 4.65
C LYS A 69 5.24 17.27 5.74
N PHE A 70 6.10 16.90 6.67
CA PHE A 70 5.74 15.97 7.74
C PHE A 70 4.56 16.47 8.57
N PHE A 71 4.52 17.74 8.93
CA PHE A 71 3.41 18.33 9.68
C PHE A 71 2.32 18.95 8.79
N GLY A 72 2.32 18.62 7.50
CA GLY A 72 1.32 19.10 6.57
C GLY A 72 0.04 18.27 6.58
N THR A 73 -0.66 18.30 5.47
CA THR A 73 -1.87 17.49 5.27
C THR A 73 -1.54 16.01 5.35
N TRP A 74 -2.41 15.24 6.00
CA TRP A 74 -2.30 13.80 6.13
C TRP A 74 -3.69 13.18 6.19
N TYR A 75 -3.76 11.89 5.89
CA TYR A 75 -5.00 11.12 6.00
C TYR A 75 -4.70 9.77 6.62
N TYR A 76 -5.65 9.21 7.39
CA TYR A 76 -5.62 7.78 7.66
C TYR A 76 -6.62 7.08 6.75
N VAL A 77 -6.35 5.83 6.46
CA VAL A 77 -7.27 4.93 5.75
C VAL A 77 -7.28 3.61 6.49
N GLU A 78 -8.45 3.13 6.85
CA GLU A 78 -8.61 1.82 7.46
C GLU A 78 -9.40 0.94 6.50
N GLY A 79 -8.98 -0.31 6.37
CA GLY A 79 -9.64 -1.23 5.47
C GLY A 79 -9.16 -2.65 5.65
N GLU A 80 -9.44 -3.46 4.63
CA GLU A 80 -9.01 -4.85 4.59
C GLU A 80 -8.10 -5.06 3.41
N ALA A 81 -7.00 -5.78 3.64
CA ALA A 81 -6.03 -6.10 2.60
C ALA A 81 -6.12 -7.56 2.21
N GLU A 82 -5.89 -7.82 0.93
CA GLU A 82 -5.65 -9.16 0.42
C GLU A 82 -4.23 -9.24 -0.12
N VAL A 83 -3.66 -10.44 -0.12
CA VAL A 83 -2.32 -10.69 -0.66
C VAL A 83 -2.47 -11.29 -2.04
N LEU A 84 -1.91 -10.63 -3.04
CA LEU A 84 -1.83 -11.15 -4.39
C LEU A 84 -0.41 -11.62 -4.63
N SER A 85 -0.25 -12.91 -4.96
CA SER A 85 1.06 -13.54 -5.16
C SER A 85 1.37 -13.71 -6.64
N LEU A 86 2.65 -13.93 -6.96
CA LEU A 86 3.07 -14.27 -8.32
C LEU A 86 2.51 -15.65 -8.72
N PRO A 87 2.22 -15.86 -10.00
CA PRO A 87 2.42 -14.94 -11.13
C PRO A 87 1.36 -13.87 -11.28
N ASP A 88 0.21 -13.97 -10.63
CA ASP A 88 -0.92 -13.05 -10.78
C ASP A 88 -0.57 -11.62 -10.37
N ALA A 89 0.36 -11.47 -9.41
CA ALA A 89 0.79 -10.16 -8.93
C ALA A 89 1.68 -9.38 -9.92
N MET A 90 2.22 -10.02 -10.96
CA MET A 90 3.25 -9.37 -11.79
C MET A 90 2.76 -8.09 -12.47
N GLU A 91 1.67 -8.16 -13.23
CA GLU A 91 1.17 -6.96 -13.89
C GLU A 91 0.67 -5.89 -12.90
N PRO A 92 -0.05 -6.27 -11.84
CA PRO A 92 -0.35 -5.30 -10.77
C PRO A 92 0.88 -4.67 -10.11
N LEU A 93 1.98 -5.40 -9.94
CA LEU A 93 3.23 -4.83 -9.41
C LEU A 93 3.86 -3.83 -10.38
N VAL A 94 3.83 -4.12 -11.68
CA VAL A 94 4.30 -3.20 -12.72
C VAL A 94 3.47 -1.91 -12.69
N ASP A 95 2.14 -2.03 -12.63
CA ASP A 95 1.24 -0.89 -12.54
C ASP A 95 1.50 -0.06 -11.28
N TYR A 96 1.67 -0.73 -10.15
CA TYR A 96 2.00 -0.10 -8.88
C TYR A 96 3.29 0.71 -8.98
N TYR A 97 4.35 0.14 -9.56
CA TYR A 97 5.63 0.84 -9.69
C TYR A 97 5.47 2.10 -10.55
N ARG A 98 4.76 2.01 -11.68
CA ARG A 98 4.53 3.17 -12.55
C ARG A 98 3.83 4.29 -11.80
N ARG A 99 2.82 3.97 -11.00
CA ARG A 99 2.05 4.96 -10.25
C ARG A 99 2.87 5.59 -9.12
N ALA A 100 3.68 4.81 -8.45
CA ALA A 100 4.44 5.27 -7.28
C ALA A 100 5.78 5.91 -7.64
N ALA A 101 6.43 5.47 -8.72
CA ALA A 101 7.81 5.85 -9.05
C ALA A 101 8.03 6.26 -10.51
N GLY A 102 7.03 6.10 -11.39
CA GLY A 102 7.16 6.42 -12.81
C GLY A 102 7.68 5.25 -13.64
N GLU A 103 8.11 5.53 -14.87
CA GLU A 103 8.61 4.49 -15.76
C GLU A 103 9.95 3.92 -15.27
N HIS A 104 10.07 2.61 -15.34
CA HIS A 104 11.33 1.92 -15.03
C HIS A 104 12.21 1.88 -16.28
N ASP A 105 13.53 2.00 -16.09
CA ASP A 105 14.48 1.98 -17.20
C ASP A 105 14.56 0.61 -17.87
N ASP A 106 14.29 -0.46 -17.13
CA ASP A 106 14.39 -1.84 -17.63
C ASP A 106 13.32 -2.72 -16.98
N TRP A 107 12.19 -2.85 -17.63
CA TRP A 107 11.07 -3.66 -17.12
C TRP A 107 11.40 -5.15 -17.01
N ASP A 108 12.26 -5.68 -17.87
CA ASP A 108 12.66 -7.08 -17.77
C ASP A 108 13.47 -7.32 -16.49
N ALA A 109 14.37 -6.40 -16.15
CA ALA A 109 15.12 -6.45 -14.89
C ALA A 109 14.19 -6.33 -13.69
N TYR A 110 13.20 -5.42 -13.76
CA TYR A 110 12.21 -5.26 -12.69
C TYR A 110 11.44 -6.56 -12.45
N ARG A 111 10.94 -7.19 -13.52
CA ARG A 111 10.20 -8.44 -13.43
C ARG A 111 11.03 -9.57 -12.81
N ALA A 112 12.30 -9.68 -13.22
CA ALA A 112 13.22 -10.64 -12.64
C ALA A 112 13.45 -10.39 -11.15
N ASP A 113 13.56 -9.13 -10.74
CA ASP A 113 13.70 -8.74 -9.34
C ASP A 113 12.47 -9.13 -8.51
N MET A 114 11.27 -8.94 -9.07
CA MET A 114 10.03 -9.31 -8.37
C MET A 114 9.99 -10.81 -8.10
N GLU A 115 10.38 -11.63 -9.09
CA GLU A 115 10.45 -13.07 -8.92
C GLU A 115 11.52 -13.48 -7.91
N ARG A 116 12.73 -12.94 -8.03
CA ARG A 116 13.84 -13.25 -7.12
C ARG A 116 13.51 -12.88 -5.67
N GLU A 117 12.87 -11.75 -5.46
CA GLU A 117 12.51 -11.25 -4.14
C GLU A 117 11.19 -11.84 -3.62
N ARG A 118 10.51 -12.62 -4.45
CA ARG A 118 9.20 -13.21 -4.11
C ARG A 118 8.22 -12.13 -3.67
N ARG A 119 8.08 -11.10 -4.51
CA ARG A 119 7.21 -9.97 -4.20
C ARG A 119 5.73 -10.34 -4.32
N VAL A 120 4.96 -9.67 -3.48
CA VAL A 120 3.49 -9.73 -3.48
C VAL A 120 2.95 -8.31 -3.56
N LEU A 121 1.70 -8.19 -3.97
CA LEU A 121 0.97 -6.93 -3.86
C LEU A 121 -0.07 -7.06 -2.76
N LEU A 122 -0.06 -6.12 -1.81
CA LEU A 122 -1.12 -5.97 -0.83
C LEU A 122 -2.14 -5.01 -1.41
N ARG A 123 -3.38 -5.46 -1.58
CA ARG A 123 -4.48 -4.64 -2.12
C ARG A 123 -5.45 -4.34 -1.00
N ILE A 124 -5.63 -3.07 -0.71
CA ILE A 124 -6.42 -2.59 0.42
C ILE A 124 -7.71 -1.99 -0.09
N THR A 125 -8.83 -2.59 0.30
CA THR A 125 -10.17 -2.02 0.06
C THR A 125 -10.47 -1.11 1.23
N PRO A 126 -10.62 0.21 1.00
CA PRO A 126 -10.86 1.13 2.10
C PRO A 126 -12.27 0.98 2.65
N GLY A 127 -12.38 1.01 3.99
CA GLY A 127 -13.65 1.01 4.69
C GLY A 127 -14.00 2.38 5.27
N ARG A 128 -12.98 3.09 5.76
CA ARG A 128 -13.14 4.47 6.23
C ARG A 128 -11.84 5.22 6.12
N ALA A 129 -11.94 6.54 6.11
CA ALA A 129 -10.79 7.44 6.03
C ALA A 129 -11.09 8.72 6.81
N GLY A 130 -10.04 9.43 7.21
CA GLY A 130 -10.08 10.71 7.90
C GLY A 130 -8.71 11.36 7.91
N PRO A 131 -8.50 12.40 8.68
CA PRO A 131 -9.45 12.97 9.64
C PRO A 131 -10.55 13.75 8.93
N ASP A 132 -11.74 13.72 9.51
CA ASP A 132 -12.85 14.58 9.09
C ASP A 132 -12.72 15.97 9.72
N ARG A 133 -11.78 16.14 10.62
CA ARG A 133 -11.41 17.39 11.27
C ARG A 133 -9.91 17.49 11.42
N GLN A 134 -9.39 18.69 11.33
CA GLN A 134 -8.01 18.96 11.72
C GLN A 134 -7.95 18.93 13.25
N GLY A 135 -7.21 17.95 13.75
CA GLY A 135 -6.98 17.81 15.16
C GLY A 135 -5.75 18.54 15.61
#